data_f5aaa631f782b24d8d0537ab2f02792f
#
_entry.id   f5aaa631f782b24d8d0537ab2f02792f
#
_cell.length_a   1.000
_cell.length_b   1.000
_cell.length_c   1.000
_cell.angle_alpha   90.00
_cell.angle_beta   90.00
_cell.angle_gamma   90.00
#
_symmetry.space_group_name_H-M   'P 1'
#
loop_
_entity.id
_entity.type
_entity.pdbx_description
1 polymer ?
#
loop_
_entity_poly.entity_id
_entity_poly.type
_entity_poly.pdbx_seq_one_letter_code
_entity_poly.pdbx_strand_id
1 'polypeptide(L)'
;MSLATDSIFVTALQSNAELLYKLTESIDDDGTTVIDETPRLYGTAIGLPDEDAENVPVPYVIVTFDGLTNDQSTKDDRYESEYDTVNIGVEVTAKTLDDLHELTQMVRDTILSYLRTTDTAIQDYNFAAQQIQYDSLKPSYWQVLTYQCDVNNTNDDEQD
;
A
#
# COMPACT_ATOMS: atom_id res chain seq x y z
N MET A 1 0.29 12.39 12.09
CA MET A 1 -1.09 12.15 11.67
C MET A 1 -1.33 10.69 11.37
N SER A 2 -1.80 9.99 12.38
CA SER A 2 -2.01 8.54 12.24
C SER A 2 -3.09 8.21 11.21
N LEU A 3 -4.10 9.07 11.09
CA LEU A 3 -5.19 8.84 10.13
C LEU A 3 -4.74 9.00 8.67
N ALA A 4 -3.56 9.56 8.44
CA ALA A 4 -3.00 9.73 7.11
C ALA A 4 -1.81 8.80 6.86
N THR A 5 -1.69 7.72 7.64
CA THR A 5 -0.56 6.80 7.52
C THR A 5 -0.49 6.16 6.12
N ASP A 6 -1.62 5.92 5.49
CA ASP A 6 -1.64 5.37 4.14
C ASP A 6 -0.92 6.28 3.13
N SER A 7 -0.92 7.60 3.35
CA SER A 7 -0.21 8.51 2.45
C SER A 7 1.30 8.33 2.53
N ILE A 8 1.83 7.88 3.66
CA ILE A 8 3.26 7.58 3.79
C ILE A 8 3.62 6.42 2.86
N PHE A 9 2.78 5.41 2.80
CA PHE A 9 2.99 4.26 1.93
C PHE A 9 2.88 4.63 0.46
N VAL A 10 1.91 5.47 0.12
CA VAL A 10 1.76 5.97 -1.26
C VAL A 10 3.01 6.76 -1.66
N THR A 11 3.47 7.67 -0.79
CA THR A 11 4.67 8.46 -1.07
C THR A 11 5.89 7.56 -1.24
N ALA A 12 5.99 6.52 -0.42
CA ALA A 12 7.09 5.55 -0.54
C ALA A 12 7.10 4.90 -1.92
N LEU A 13 5.94 4.44 -2.38
CA LEU A 13 5.84 3.79 -3.69
C LEU A 13 6.09 4.77 -4.83
N GLN A 14 5.65 6.01 -4.68
CA GLN A 14 5.88 7.05 -5.70
C GLN A 14 7.35 7.45 -5.81
N SER A 15 8.16 7.12 -4.83
CA SER A 15 9.59 7.45 -4.87
C SER A 15 10.40 6.53 -5.77
N ASN A 16 9.82 5.42 -6.22
CA ASN A 16 10.51 4.46 -7.08
C ASN A 16 10.00 4.59 -8.52
N ALA A 17 10.80 5.25 -9.35
CA ALA A 17 10.41 5.50 -10.74
C ALA A 17 10.27 4.21 -11.55
N GLU A 18 11.07 3.20 -11.26
CA GLU A 18 10.99 1.92 -11.96
C GLU A 18 9.67 1.22 -11.66
N LEU A 19 9.25 1.25 -10.39
CA LEU A 19 7.96 0.70 -10.00
C LEU A 19 6.82 1.43 -10.70
N LEU A 20 6.85 2.76 -10.71
CA LEU A 20 5.81 3.53 -11.37
C LEU A 20 5.74 3.21 -12.85
N TYR A 21 6.88 3.03 -13.49
CA TYR A 21 6.91 2.68 -14.90
C TYR A 21 6.24 1.31 -15.14
N LYS A 22 6.54 0.33 -14.30
CA LYS A 22 5.90 -0.99 -14.40
C LYS A 22 4.38 -0.90 -14.28
N LEU A 23 3.88 0.05 -13.50
CA LEU A 23 2.45 0.24 -13.32
C LEU A 23 1.79 1.01 -14.46
N THR A 24 2.55 1.46 -15.45
CA THR A 24 2.01 2.05 -16.68
C THR A 24 1.92 1.04 -17.81
N GLU A 25 2.65 -0.06 -17.73
CA GLU A 25 2.67 -1.08 -18.78
C GLU A 25 1.57 -2.10 -18.60
N SER A 26 0.97 -2.51 -19.69
CA SER A 26 0.02 -3.63 -19.69
C SER A 26 0.10 -4.33 -21.04
N ILE A 27 -0.42 -5.54 -21.09
CA ILE A 27 -0.49 -6.30 -22.34
C ILE A 27 -1.98 -6.49 -22.64
N ASP A 28 -2.39 -6.02 -23.82
CA ASP A 28 -3.78 -6.13 -24.23
C ASP A 28 -4.11 -7.55 -24.72
N ASP A 29 -5.36 -7.75 -25.13
CA ASP A 29 -5.83 -9.06 -25.56
C ASP A 29 -5.10 -9.58 -26.82
N ASP A 30 -4.54 -8.67 -27.60
CA ASP A 30 -3.79 -9.01 -28.81
C ASP A 30 -2.31 -9.31 -28.52
N GLY A 31 -1.90 -9.24 -27.26
CA GLY A 31 -0.51 -9.43 -26.88
C GLY A 31 0.36 -8.20 -27.09
N THR A 32 -0.23 -7.06 -27.39
CA THR A 32 0.50 -5.81 -27.62
C THR A 32 0.74 -5.09 -26.30
N THR A 33 1.95 -4.59 -26.11
CA THR A 33 2.27 -3.78 -24.94
C THR A 33 1.65 -2.39 -25.09
N VAL A 34 0.91 -1.98 -24.06
CA VAL A 34 0.29 -0.66 -23.98
C VAL A 34 0.91 0.08 -22.81
N ILE A 35 1.22 1.36 -23.00
CA ILE A 35 1.78 2.21 -21.94
C ILE A 35 0.79 3.33 -21.68
N ASP A 36 0.26 3.37 -20.44
CA ASP A 36 -0.66 4.40 -20.02
C ASP A 36 0.10 5.67 -19.58
N GLU A 37 -0.61 6.80 -19.60
CA GLU A 37 0.01 8.07 -19.20
C GLU A 37 0.31 8.13 -17.70
N THR A 38 -0.51 7.47 -16.89
CA THR A 38 -0.37 7.52 -15.44
C THR A 38 -0.20 6.13 -14.87
N PRO A 39 0.64 5.98 -13.83
CA PRO A 39 0.78 4.70 -13.15
C PRO A 39 -0.53 4.28 -12.50
N ARG A 40 -0.80 2.98 -12.52
CA ARG A 40 -1.99 2.42 -11.88
C ARG A 40 -1.70 2.15 -10.40
N LEU A 41 -1.48 3.22 -9.68
CA LEU A 41 -1.33 3.22 -8.23
C LEU A 41 -2.54 3.93 -7.65
N TYR A 42 -3.29 3.22 -6.84
CA TYR A 42 -4.54 3.70 -6.25
C TYR A 42 -4.47 3.60 -4.73
N GLY A 43 -5.41 4.22 -4.07
CA GLY A 43 -5.47 4.08 -2.62
C GLY A 43 -6.46 5.04 -1.98
N THR A 44 -6.72 4.82 -0.71
CA THR A 44 -7.63 5.68 0.05
C THR A 44 -7.12 7.12 0.14
N ALA A 45 -5.81 7.31 0.04
CA ALA A 45 -5.21 8.65 0.10
C ALA A 45 -5.26 9.40 -1.23
N ILE A 46 -5.28 8.69 -2.37
CA ILE A 46 -5.13 9.32 -3.69
C ILE A 46 -6.25 8.96 -4.67
N GLY A 47 -7.20 8.18 -4.23
CA GLY A 47 -8.33 7.75 -5.04
C GLY A 47 -8.29 6.28 -5.37
N LEU A 48 -9.44 5.64 -5.30
CA LEU A 48 -9.60 4.23 -5.62
C LEU A 48 -9.96 4.07 -7.10
N PRO A 49 -9.78 2.86 -7.66
CA PRO A 49 -10.23 2.61 -9.03
C PRO A 49 -11.73 2.89 -9.17
N ASP A 50 -12.15 3.23 -10.37
CA ASP A 50 -13.56 3.43 -10.66
C ASP A 50 -14.38 2.17 -10.37
N GLU A 51 -15.71 2.31 -10.36
CA GLU A 51 -16.62 1.20 -10.14
C GLU A 51 -16.37 0.03 -11.07
N ASP A 52 -15.84 0.29 -12.25
CA ASP A 52 -15.46 -0.73 -13.24
C ASP A 52 -14.05 -1.26 -13.00
N ALA A 53 -13.71 -1.50 -11.74
CA ALA A 53 -12.36 -1.97 -11.38
C ALA A 53 -11.95 -3.24 -12.12
N GLU A 54 -12.91 -4.06 -12.53
CA GLU A 54 -12.65 -5.25 -13.33
C GLU A 54 -12.08 -4.93 -14.71
N ASN A 55 -12.22 -3.68 -15.15
CA ASN A 55 -11.68 -3.22 -16.41
C ASN A 55 -10.31 -2.55 -16.27
N VAL A 56 -9.81 -2.42 -15.05
CA VAL A 56 -8.49 -1.82 -14.81
C VAL A 56 -7.43 -2.77 -15.35
N PRO A 57 -6.57 -2.31 -16.26
CA PRO A 57 -5.47 -3.16 -16.73
C PRO A 57 -4.55 -3.58 -15.61
N VAL A 58 -3.99 -4.76 -15.73
CA VAL A 58 -2.98 -5.25 -14.79
C VAL A 58 -1.59 -4.99 -15.38
N PRO A 59 -0.58 -4.74 -14.55
CA PRO A 59 -0.59 -4.74 -13.09
C PRO A 59 -1.10 -3.44 -12.49
N TYR A 60 -1.52 -3.52 -11.22
CA TYR A 60 -1.84 -2.32 -10.45
C TYR A 60 -1.62 -2.57 -8.96
N VAL A 61 -1.56 -1.49 -8.19
CA VAL A 61 -1.36 -1.54 -6.74
C VAL A 61 -2.39 -0.63 -6.08
N ILE A 62 -2.99 -1.11 -5.00
CA ILE A 62 -3.96 -0.32 -4.23
C ILE A 62 -3.49 -0.30 -2.77
N VAL A 63 -3.32 0.91 -2.22
CA VAL A 63 -2.95 1.11 -0.82
C VAL A 63 -4.19 1.55 -0.04
N THR A 64 -4.58 0.77 0.97
CA THR A 64 -5.78 1.07 1.74
C THR A 64 -5.47 1.27 3.22
N PHE A 65 -6.19 2.21 3.82
CA PHE A 65 -6.18 2.41 5.26
C PHE A 65 -7.22 1.46 5.85
N ASP A 66 -6.74 0.45 6.58
CA ASP A 66 -7.60 -0.66 7.03
C ASP A 66 -7.97 -0.57 8.51
N GLY A 67 -7.69 0.52 9.15
CA GLY A 67 -8.13 0.76 10.50
C GLY A 67 -7.06 1.29 11.43
N LEU A 68 -7.52 1.85 12.52
CA LEU A 68 -6.67 2.44 13.55
C LEU A 68 -7.19 2.05 14.91
N THR A 69 -6.29 1.68 15.80
CA THR A 69 -6.63 1.39 17.19
C THR A 69 -5.67 2.16 18.08
N ASN A 70 -6.21 2.77 19.12
CA ASN A 70 -5.39 3.38 20.15
C ASN A 70 -5.51 2.52 21.41
N ASP A 71 -4.41 1.96 21.84
CA ASP A 71 -4.38 1.06 22.98
C ASP A 71 -4.22 1.84 24.29
N GLN A 72 -5.28 1.87 25.06
CA GLN A 72 -5.29 2.48 26.39
C GLN A 72 -5.20 1.40 27.46
N SER A 73 -4.27 0.50 27.29
CA SER A 73 -4.11 -0.63 28.21
C SER A 73 -3.55 -0.23 29.58
N THR A 74 -2.99 0.95 29.70
CA THR A 74 -2.47 1.45 30.95
C THR A 74 -3.62 1.81 31.87
N LYS A 75 -3.68 1.21 33.03
CA LYS A 75 -4.82 1.30 33.92
C LYS A 75 -5.16 2.70 34.39
N ASP A 76 -4.15 3.53 34.54
CA ASP A 76 -4.34 4.88 35.04
C ASP A 76 -4.55 5.88 33.93
N ASP A 77 -4.59 5.40 32.71
CA ASP A 77 -4.69 6.26 31.57
C ASP A 77 -6.09 6.82 31.42
N ARG A 78 -6.17 8.11 31.49
CA ARG A 78 -7.39 8.85 31.15
C ARG A 78 -7.30 9.38 29.74
N TYR A 79 -6.17 9.22 29.13
CA TYR A 79 -5.83 9.81 27.83
C TYR A 79 -5.45 8.71 26.87
N GLU A 80 -5.51 9.05 25.61
CA GLU A 80 -5.07 8.15 24.58
C GLU A 80 -3.59 7.86 24.70
N SER A 81 -3.18 6.68 24.30
CA SER A 81 -1.78 6.35 24.18
C SER A 81 -1.09 7.28 23.17
N GLU A 82 0.20 7.50 23.37
CA GLU A 82 1.01 8.28 22.43
C GLU A 82 1.16 7.61 21.06
N TYR A 83 0.86 6.32 20.99
CA TYR A 83 1.00 5.56 19.76
C TYR A 83 -0.32 4.97 19.34
N ASP A 84 -0.57 5.05 18.05
CA ASP A 84 -1.69 4.37 17.42
C ASP A 84 -1.18 3.13 16.70
N THR A 85 -1.99 2.10 16.66
CA THR A 85 -1.75 0.96 15.78
C THR A 85 -2.61 1.14 14.54
N VAL A 86 -1.95 1.27 13.41
CA VAL A 86 -2.60 1.50 12.12
C VAL A 86 -2.37 0.32 11.19
N ASN A 87 -3.43 -0.17 10.60
CA ASN A 87 -3.34 -1.27 9.65
C ASN A 87 -3.45 -0.73 8.23
N ILE A 88 -2.45 -1.06 7.42
CA ILE A 88 -2.38 -0.66 6.02
C ILE A 88 -2.34 -1.91 5.16
N GLY A 89 -3.19 -1.95 4.14
CA GLY A 89 -3.18 -3.01 3.14
C GLY A 89 -2.58 -2.51 1.84
N VAL A 90 -1.73 -3.31 1.24
CA VAL A 90 -1.17 -3.01 -0.09
C VAL A 90 -1.51 -4.19 -0.98
N GLU A 91 -2.52 -4.01 -1.82
CA GLU A 91 -2.94 -5.05 -2.75
C GLU A 91 -2.16 -4.92 -4.05
N VAL A 92 -1.54 -6.02 -4.45
CA VAL A 92 -0.75 -6.08 -5.69
C VAL A 92 -1.43 -7.07 -6.62
N THR A 93 -1.70 -6.66 -7.86
CA THR A 93 -2.34 -7.50 -8.86
C THR A 93 -1.48 -7.54 -10.11
N ALA A 94 -1.27 -8.73 -10.65
CA ALA A 94 -0.49 -8.93 -11.86
C ALA A 94 -1.10 -10.06 -12.71
N LYS A 95 -0.72 -10.11 -13.98
CA LYS A 95 -1.29 -11.04 -14.93
C LYS A 95 -0.80 -12.47 -14.74
N THR A 96 0.47 -12.64 -14.39
CA THR A 96 1.08 -13.95 -14.18
C THR A 96 1.61 -14.06 -12.77
N LEU A 97 1.83 -15.30 -12.32
CA LEU A 97 2.36 -15.55 -10.99
C LEU A 97 3.79 -15.00 -10.85
N ASP A 98 4.61 -15.16 -11.89
CA ASP A 98 5.98 -14.65 -11.87
C ASP A 98 5.99 -13.13 -11.78
N ASP A 99 5.11 -12.47 -12.53
CA ASP A 99 5.00 -11.00 -12.49
C ASP A 99 4.52 -10.54 -11.11
N LEU A 100 3.60 -11.30 -10.51
CA LEU A 100 3.12 -10.97 -9.18
C LEU A 100 4.26 -11.04 -8.15
N HIS A 101 5.06 -12.11 -8.20
CA HIS A 101 6.19 -12.27 -7.29
C HIS A 101 7.19 -11.14 -7.44
N GLU A 102 7.52 -10.79 -8.67
CA GLU A 102 8.48 -9.72 -8.94
C GLU A 102 7.94 -8.37 -8.45
N LEU A 103 6.69 -8.07 -8.78
CA LEU A 103 6.08 -6.80 -8.39
C LEU A 103 5.90 -6.71 -6.88
N THR A 104 5.46 -7.78 -6.25
CA THR A 104 5.29 -7.82 -4.79
C THR A 104 6.61 -7.58 -4.07
N GLN A 105 7.69 -8.22 -4.55
CA GLN A 105 9.00 -8.02 -3.97
C GLN A 105 9.49 -6.59 -4.15
N MET A 106 9.25 -6.02 -5.32
CA MET A 106 9.63 -4.63 -5.59
C MET A 106 8.86 -3.66 -4.68
N VAL A 107 7.56 -3.87 -4.51
CA VAL A 107 6.72 -3.05 -3.63
C VAL A 107 7.23 -3.14 -2.19
N ARG A 108 7.48 -4.35 -1.71
CA ARG A 108 7.96 -4.56 -0.35
C ARG A 108 9.31 -3.90 -0.12
N ASP A 109 10.25 -4.09 -1.04
CA ASP A 109 11.59 -3.52 -0.91
C ASP A 109 11.55 -1.99 -0.96
N THR A 110 10.69 -1.43 -1.80
CA THR A 110 10.54 0.01 -1.91
C THR A 110 10.02 0.61 -0.59
N ILE A 111 9.01 0.00 -0.01
CA ILE A 111 8.46 0.46 1.27
C ILE A 111 9.50 0.34 2.37
N LEU A 112 10.18 -0.81 2.44
CA LEU A 112 11.21 -1.03 3.46
C LEU A 112 12.33 -0.01 3.37
N SER A 113 12.82 0.24 2.16
CA SER A 113 13.89 1.21 1.94
C SER A 113 13.45 2.61 2.33
N TYR A 114 12.24 3.00 1.93
CA TYR A 114 11.72 4.32 2.26
C TYR A 114 11.59 4.53 3.76
N LEU A 115 11.04 3.55 4.48
CA LEU A 115 10.84 3.66 5.92
C LEU A 115 12.16 3.66 6.69
N ARG A 116 13.19 3.02 6.15
CA ARG A 116 14.51 3.02 6.78
C ARG A 116 15.29 4.30 6.58
N THR A 117 15.07 4.98 5.47
CA THR A 117 15.89 6.14 5.09
C THR A 117 15.16 7.46 5.26
N THR A 118 13.88 7.42 5.57
CA THR A 118 13.06 8.62 5.70
C THR A 118 12.48 8.70 7.12
N ASP A 119 12.57 9.88 7.71
CA ASP A 119 11.96 10.10 9.01
C ASP A 119 10.45 10.26 8.86
N THR A 120 9.71 9.33 9.43
CA THR A 120 8.24 9.34 9.38
C THR A 120 7.67 9.13 10.77
N ALA A 121 6.36 9.29 10.90
CA ALA A 121 5.68 9.04 12.17
C ALA A 121 5.62 7.56 12.53
N ILE A 122 5.94 6.66 11.60
CA ILE A 122 5.93 5.23 11.86
C ILE A 122 7.19 4.87 12.65
N GLN A 123 6.98 4.35 13.85
CA GLN A 123 8.09 3.96 14.74
C GLN A 123 8.53 2.53 14.49
N ASP A 124 7.57 1.67 14.21
CA ASP A 124 7.82 0.25 14.00
C ASP A 124 6.65 -0.33 13.23
N TYR A 125 6.84 -1.50 12.64
CA TYR A 125 5.76 -2.17 11.95
C TYR A 125 5.99 -3.67 11.87
N ASN A 126 4.89 -4.42 11.74
CA ASN A 126 4.89 -5.83 11.45
C ASN A 126 4.37 -6.05 10.03
N PHE A 127 5.07 -6.85 9.28
CA PHE A 127 4.71 -7.16 7.90
C PHE A 127 4.18 -8.60 7.81
N ALA A 128 3.15 -8.78 7.01
CA ALA A 128 2.66 -10.11 6.65
C ALA A 128 2.14 -10.08 5.22
N ALA A 129 2.39 -11.16 4.49
CA ALA A 129 1.84 -11.33 3.15
C ALA A 129 0.71 -12.36 3.24
N GLN A 130 -0.43 -12.00 2.69
CA GLN A 130 -1.57 -12.91 2.68
C GLN A 130 -1.45 -13.93 1.55
N GLN A 131 -2.35 -14.89 1.54
CA GLN A 131 -2.38 -15.93 0.52
C GLN A 131 -2.62 -15.31 -0.85
N ILE A 132 -1.92 -15.82 -1.86
CA ILE A 132 -2.11 -15.40 -3.24
C ILE A 132 -3.47 -15.92 -3.73
N GLN A 133 -4.23 -15.03 -4.37
CA GLN A 133 -5.55 -15.33 -4.92
C GLN A 133 -5.49 -15.27 -6.44
N TYR A 134 -6.40 -16.00 -7.06
CA TYR A 134 -6.54 -16.00 -8.51
C TYR A 134 -7.96 -15.63 -8.91
N ASP A 135 -8.08 -14.71 -9.88
CA ASP A 135 -9.37 -14.31 -10.44
C ASP A 135 -9.51 -14.95 -11.83
N SER A 136 -10.41 -15.93 -11.95
CA SER A 136 -10.59 -16.65 -13.21
C SER A 136 -11.43 -15.87 -14.23
N LEU A 137 -12.24 -14.93 -13.77
CA LEU A 137 -13.06 -14.11 -14.67
C LEU A 137 -12.22 -13.11 -15.44
N LYS A 138 -11.22 -12.57 -14.75
CA LYS A 138 -10.20 -11.70 -15.32
C LYS A 138 -8.87 -12.32 -14.96
N PRO A 139 -8.31 -13.18 -15.82
CA PRO A 139 -7.11 -13.95 -15.44
C PRO A 139 -6.02 -13.07 -14.87
N SER A 140 -5.88 -13.14 -13.57
CA SER A 140 -4.93 -12.33 -12.82
C SER A 140 -4.70 -12.96 -11.45
N TYR A 141 -3.56 -12.64 -10.87
CA TYR A 141 -3.22 -13.05 -9.51
C TYR A 141 -3.10 -11.80 -8.65
N TRP A 142 -3.54 -11.90 -7.41
CA TRP A 142 -3.41 -10.77 -6.50
C TRP A 142 -3.06 -11.26 -5.09
N GLN A 143 -2.42 -10.37 -4.34
CA GLN A 143 -1.97 -10.66 -3.00
C GLN A 143 -2.01 -9.37 -2.19
N VAL A 144 -2.43 -9.46 -0.94
CA VAL A 144 -2.43 -8.31 -0.05
C VAL A 144 -1.25 -8.41 0.90
N LEU A 145 -0.47 -7.34 0.94
CA LEU A 145 0.60 -7.16 1.92
C LEU A 145 0.00 -6.34 3.05
N THR A 146 0.13 -6.83 4.28
CA THR A 146 -0.42 -6.12 5.44
C THR A 146 0.71 -5.55 6.28
N TYR A 147 0.55 -4.30 6.66
CA TYR A 147 1.49 -3.60 7.53
C TYR A 147 0.72 -3.12 8.76
N GLN A 148 1.09 -3.63 9.91
CA GLN A 148 0.55 -3.15 11.18
C GLN A 148 1.59 -2.21 11.77
N CYS A 149 1.27 -0.93 11.81
CA CYS A 149 2.23 0.12 12.11
C CYS A 149 1.97 0.72 13.49
N ASP A 150 3.05 0.92 14.25
CA ASP A 150 3.00 1.73 15.46
C ASP A 150 3.35 3.15 15.06
N VAL A 151 2.38 4.05 15.16
CA VAL A 151 2.50 5.41 14.68
C VAL A 151 2.42 6.39 15.84
N ASN A 152 3.41 7.25 15.94
CA ASN A 152 3.43 8.29 16.95
C ASN A 152 2.40 9.36 16.63
N ASN A 153 1.47 9.58 17.54
CA ASN A 153 0.39 10.54 17.33
C ASN A 153 0.54 11.83 18.13
N THR A 154 1.60 11.96 18.92
CA THR A 154 1.77 13.11 19.82
C THR A 154 2.26 14.36 19.12
N ASN A 155 3.01 14.21 18.04
CA ASN A 155 3.62 15.35 17.36
C ASN A 155 2.62 16.31 16.76
N ASP A 156 1.46 15.81 16.40
CA ASP A 156 0.45 16.61 15.71
C ASP A 156 -0.13 17.69 16.62
N ASP A 157 -0.26 17.37 17.90
CA ASP A 157 -0.89 18.27 18.86
C ASP A 157 0.05 19.39 19.29
N GLU A 158 1.33 19.16 19.17
CA GLU A 158 2.34 20.11 19.61
C GLU A 158 2.59 21.20 18.60
N GLN A 159 2.01 21.10 17.45
CA GLN A 159 2.22 22.06 16.38
C GLN A 159 1.41 23.34 16.56
N ASP A 160 0.57 23.36 17.52
CA ASP A 160 -0.32 24.50 17.77
C ASP A 160 0.38 25.71 18.37
#